data_17fe0d2e3ccdbf007905ec0229b2bc19
#
_entry.id   17fe0d2e3ccdbf007905ec0229b2bc19
#
_cell.length_a   1.000
_cell.length_b   1.000
_cell.length_c   1.000
_cell.angle_alpha   90.00
_cell.angle_beta   90.00
_cell.angle_gamma   90.00
#
_symmetry.space_group_name_H-M   'P 1'
#
loop_
_entity.id
_entity.type
_entity.pdbx_description
1 polymer ?
#
loop_
_entity_poly.entity_id
_entity_poly.type
_entity_poly.pdbx_seq_one_letter_code
_entity_poly.pdbx_strand_id
1 'polypeptide(L)'
;MKHLILVVLLVGLTSGCAANKSEQQAQSQANSAAMIQADPQQDSSEDANIGDARDPFEGFNRTMWDFNYDILDKYLLKPVTQGYVAVMPQPVRKGLVNFSNNLAEPANFLNNLLQGEIDGSMVSLARFLINTTVGVVGVFDVASSMDLNKEKESFGEVLGVWGVETGPYLMIPARGPTDIRSTTGDVVDNMMFPMNILNSNFTLFSAVVGALEG
;
A
#
# COMPACT_ATOMS: atom_id res chain seq x y z
N MET A 1 13.83 -51.40 20.69
CA MET A 1 14.36 -51.20 19.33
C MET A 1 13.39 -50.50 18.38
N LYS A 2 12.07 -50.65 18.48
CA LYS A 2 11.09 -49.98 17.59
C LYS A 2 10.96 -48.47 17.82
N HIS A 3 11.19 -47.98 19.05
CA HIS A 3 11.12 -46.55 19.37
C HIS A 3 12.37 -45.74 18.99
N LEU A 4 13.52 -46.39 18.82
CA LEU A 4 14.77 -45.75 18.42
C LEU A 4 14.77 -45.40 16.91
N ILE A 5 14.11 -46.24 16.10
CA ILE A 5 13.97 -46.02 14.65
C ILE A 5 13.03 -44.84 14.36
N LEU A 6 11.99 -44.65 15.18
CA LEU A 6 11.05 -43.53 14.99
C LEU A 6 11.67 -42.17 15.30
N VAL A 7 12.58 -42.08 16.26
CA VAL A 7 13.29 -40.84 16.62
C VAL A 7 14.32 -40.44 15.56
N VAL A 8 14.98 -41.42 14.93
CA VAL A 8 15.94 -41.15 13.85
C VAL A 8 15.24 -40.69 12.57
N LEU A 9 14.01 -41.16 12.31
CA LEU A 9 13.21 -40.69 11.14
C LEU A 9 12.65 -39.28 11.31
N LEU A 10 12.37 -38.84 12.53
CA LEU A 10 11.87 -37.48 12.83
C LEU A 10 12.99 -36.41 12.76
N VAL A 11 14.25 -36.78 13.05
CA VAL A 11 15.38 -35.82 12.97
C VAL A 11 15.85 -35.60 11.55
N GLY A 12 15.58 -36.54 10.63
CA GLY A 12 15.96 -36.43 9.21
C GLY A 12 15.11 -35.44 8.37
N LEU A 13 13.94 -35.01 8.88
CA LEU A 13 13.01 -34.16 8.12
C LEU A 13 13.18 -32.65 8.40
N THR A 14 14.00 -32.25 9.35
CA THR A 14 14.18 -30.84 9.71
C THR A 14 15.39 -30.17 9.05
N SER A 15 16.24 -30.92 8.35
CA SER A 15 17.48 -30.39 7.73
C SER A 15 17.31 -29.85 6.31
N GLY A 16 16.13 -29.95 5.70
CA GLY A 16 15.90 -29.61 4.29
C GLY A 16 15.54 -28.14 3.99
N CYS A 17 15.15 -27.34 4.98
CA CYS A 17 14.62 -25.99 4.70
C CYS A 17 15.60 -24.84 4.95
N ALA A 18 16.77 -25.08 5.52
CA ALA A 18 17.73 -24.00 5.83
C ALA A 18 18.65 -23.62 4.64
N ALA A 19 18.89 -24.54 3.70
CA ALA A 19 19.78 -24.30 2.57
C ALA A 19 19.18 -23.43 1.46
N ASN A 20 17.86 -23.42 1.31
CA ASN A 20 17.20 -22.71 0.20
C ASN A 20 17.02 -21.21 0.44
N LYS A 21 17.09 -20.73 1.67
CA LYS A 21 16.91 -19.32 1.99
C LYS A 21 18.16 -18.48 1.79
N SER A 22 19.36 -19.11 1.93
CA SER A 22 20.65 -18.44 1.70
C SER A 22 20.97 -18.27 0.21
N GLU A 23 20.57 -19.24 -0.63
CA GLU A 23 20.75 -19.15 -2.08
C GLU A 23 19.81 -18.15 -2.73
N GLN A 24 18.56 -18.04 -2.28
CA GLN A 24 17.63 -17.03 -2.77
C GLN A 24 18.03 -15.60 -2.37
N GLN A 25 18.58 -15.41 -1.18
CA GLN A 25 19.11 -14.09 -0.78
C GLN A 25 20.38 -13.72 -1.55
N ALA A 26 21.28 -14.66 -1.81
CA ALA A 26 22.48 -14.43 -2.61
C ALA A 26 22.13 -14.10 -4.08
N GLN A 27 21.13 -14.78 -4.65
CA GLN A 27 20.67 -14.52 -6.01
C GLN A 27 19.90 -13.21 -6.15
N SER A 28 19.13 -12.81 -5.13
CA SER A 28 18.47 -11.51 -5.11
C SER A 28 19.47 -10.36 -4.99
N GLN A 29 20.52 -10.51 -4.19
CA GLN A 29 21.59 -9.50 -4.07
C GLN A 29 22.47 -9.43 -5.33
N ALA A 30 22.75 -10.55 -5.98
CA ALA A 30 23.50 -10.58 -7.24
C ALA A 30 22.71 -9.92 -8.39
N ASN A 31 21.41 -10.15 -8.47
CA ASN A 31 20.56 -9.49 -9.46
C ASN A 31 20.39 -7.98 -9.21
N SER A 32 20.33 -7.55 -7.94
CA SER A 32 20.31 -6.13 -7.60
C SER A 32 21.65 -5.43 -7.92
N ALA A 33 22.77 -6.09 -7.68
CA ALA A 33 24.09 -5.57 -8.04
C ALA A 33 24.33 -5.50 -9.55
N ALA A 34 23.78 -6.45 -10.32
CA ALA A 34 23.84 -6.45 -11.78
C ALA A 34 22.99 -5.34 -12.42
N MET A 35 21.87 -4.96 -11.80
CA MET A 35 21.04 -3.83 -12.25
C MET A 35 21.66 -2.45 -11.96
N ILE A 36 22.58 -2.35 -10.98
CA ILE A 36 23.28 -1.09 -10.65
C ILE A 36 24.49 -0.84 -11.59
N GLN A 37 24.96 -1.86 -12.32
CA GLN A 37 26.05 -1.75 -13.28
C GLN A 37 25.61 -1.61 -14.75
N ALA A 38 24.32 -1.39 -15.01
CA ALA A 38 23.86 -0.93 -16.30
C ALA A 38 24.24 0.55 -16.45
N ASP A 39 25.21 0.78 -17.32
CA ASP A 39 25.89 1.98 -17.70
C ASP A 39 24.96 3.23 -17.80
N PRO A 40 25.26 4.34 -17.10
CA PRO A 40 24.53 5.59 -17.27
C PRO A 40 25.04 6.42 -18.46
N GLN A 41 25.60 5.82 -19.50
CA GLN A 41 26.00 6.50 -20.72
C GLN A 41 25.16 6.03 -21.92
N GLN A 42 23.88 6.41 -21.91
CA GLN A 42 23.12 6.52 -23.16
C GLN A 42 22.53 7.92 -23.24
N ASP A 43 23.32 8.72 -23.87
CA ASP A 43 23.04 9.86 -24.78
C ASP A 43 21.73 10.62 -24.52
N SER A 44 21.86 11.70 -23.73
CA SER A 44 20.83 12.69 -23.47
C SER A 44 20.78 13.77 -24.56
N SER A 45 20.76 13.39 -25.83
CA SER A 45 20.63 14.36 -26.91
C SER A 45 20.09 13.77 -28.20
N GLU A 46 18.84 13.31 -28.18
CA GLU A 46 17.95 13.22 -29.36
C GLU A 46 16.73 12.38 -28.98
N ASP A 47 15.74 13.00 -28.35
CA ASP A 47 14.32 12.62 -28.47
C ASP A 47 13.41 13.49 -27.60
N ALA A 48 13.52 14.81 -27.78
CA ALA A 48 12.60 15.74 -27.11
C ALA A 48 11.20 15.76 -27.77
N ASN A 49 10.85 14.76 -28.60
CA ASN A 49 9.59 14.83 -29.34
C ASN A 49 8.97 13.49 -29.76
N ILE A 50 9.28 12.39 -29.11
CA ILE A 50 8.49 11.16 -29.27
C ILE A 50 7.93 10.84 -27.90
N GLY A 51 6.71 11.28 -27.61
CA GLY A 51 5.99 10.83 -26.43
C GLY A 51 6.04 9.29 -26.40
N ASP A 52 6.54 8.73 -25.31
CA ASP A 52 6.56 7.27 -25.17
C ASP A 52 5.13 6.77 -25.41
N ALA A 53 4.96 5.84 -26.36
CA ALA A 53 3.65 5.24 -26.64
C ALA A 53 2.99 4.62 -25.40
N ARG A 54 3.78 4.46 -24.32
CA ARG A 54 3.33 3.97 -23.01
C ARG A 54 2.86 5.08 -22.07
N ASP A 55 3.23 6.34 -22.31
CA ASP A 55 2.79 7.50 -21.52
C ASP A 55 2.25 8.61 -22.44
N PRO A 56 1.00 8.51 -22.89
CA PRO A 56 0.38 9.53 -23.75
C PRO A 56 0.22 10.88 -23.05
N PHE A 57 0.39 10.95 -21.72
CA PHE A 57 0.27 12.16 -20.90
C PHE A 57 1.62 12.64 -20.35
N GLU A 58 2.76 12.23 -20.93
CA GLU A 58 4.10 12.54 -20.41
C GLU A 58 4.30 14.02 -20.06
N GLY A 59 3.94 14.95 -20.94
CA GLY A 59 4.10 16.37 -20.69
C GLY A 59 3.29 16.86 -19.47
N PHE A 60 2.06 16.36 -19.31
CA PHE A 60 1.23 16.64 -18.15
C PHE A 60 1.84 15.99 -16.89
N ASN A 61 2.23 14.74 -16.97
CA ASN A 61 2.78 13.98 -15.86
C ASN A 61 4.08 14.60 -15.33
N ARG A 62 4.98 15.04 -16.19
CA ARG A 62 6.20 15.78 -15.81
C ARG A 62 5.86 17.10 -15.10
N THR A 63 4.95 17.90 -15.64
CA THR A 63 4.53 19.16 -15.01
C THR A 63 3.91 18.94 -13.64
N MET A 64 3.10 17.90 -13.48
CA MET A 64 2.49 17.55 -12.19
C MET A 64 3.52 16.97 -11.21
N TRP A 65 4.53 16.25 -11.69
CA TRP A 65 5.65 15.81 -10.88
C TRP A 65 6.40 17.01 -10.30
N ASP A 66 6.81 17.95 -11.14
CA ASP A 66 7.52 19.16 -10.71
C ASP A 66 6.68 19.97 -9.71
N PHE A 67 5.38 20.13 -10.00
CA PHE A 67 4.44 20.76 -9.06
C PHE A 67 4.39 20.05 -7.69
N ASN A 68 4.27 18.72 -7.69
CA ASN A 68 4.21 17.95 -6.45
C ASN A 68 5.50 18.06 -5.63
N TYR A 69 6.67 17.98 -6.27
CA TYR A 69 7.97 17.99 -5.61
C TYR A 69 8.47 19.37 -5.25
N ASP A 70 8.44 20.30 -6.22
CA ASP A 70 9.08 21.60 -6.05
C ASP A 70 8.19 22.61 -5.32
N ILE A 71 6.87 22.45 -5.44
CA ILE A 71 5.93 23.38 -4.84
C ILE A 71 5.21 22.75 -3.66
N LEU A 72 4.46 21.65 -3.89
CA LEU A 72 3.57 21.10 -2.89
C LEU A 72 4.33 20.47 -1.72
N ASP A 73 5.32 19.61 -2.00
CA ASP A 73 6.12 18.96 -0.96
C ASP A 73 6.96 20.00 -0.19
N LYS A 74 7.69 20.84 -0.92
CA LYS A 74 8.64 21.77 -0.33
C LYS A 74 7.98 22.86 0.52
N TYR A 75 6.90 23.46 0.03
CA TYR A 75 6.28 24.65 0.65
C TYR A 75 5.04 24.35 1.49
N LEU A 76 4.42 23.19 1.31
CA LEU A 76 3.20 22.83 2.03
C LEU A 76 3.38 21.55 2.87
N LEU A 77 3.71 20.41 2.26
CA LEU A 77 3.70 19.13 2.97
C LEU A 77 4.80 19.07 4.04
N LYS A 78 6.05 19.39 3.71
CA LYS A 78 7.17 19.38 4.68
C LYS A 78 6.93 20.28 5.90
N PRO A 79 6.60 21.59 5.77
CA PRO A 79 6.37 22.42 6.95
C PRO A 79 5.14 21.97 7.74
N VAL A 80 4.06 21.53 7.08
CA VAL A 80 2.87 21.00 7.77
C VAL A 80 3.22 19.71 8.53
N THR A 81 3.95 18.79 7.90
CA THR A 81 4.42 17.54 8.54
C THR A 81 5.29 17.83 9.75
N GLN A 82 6.26 18.73 9.62
CA GLN A 82 7.14 19.11 10.73
C GLN A 82 6.34 19.71 11.90
N GLY A 83 5.39 20.58 11.61
CA GLY A 83 4.49 21.15 12.62
C GLY A 83 3.61 20.08 13.28
N TYR A 84 3.03 19.19 12.50
CA TYR A 84 2.22 18.07 12.99
C TYR A 84 3.03 17.14 13.92
N VAL A 85 4.22 16.73 13.49
CA VAL A 85 5.11 15.85 14.28
C VAL A 85 5.59 16.54 15.55
N ALA A 86 5.86 17.85 15.50
CA ALA A 86 6.33 18.62 16.66
C ALA A 86 5.25 18.77 17.74
N VAL A 87 3.98 18.87 17.33
CA VAL A 87 2.84 19.13 18.27
C VAL A 87 2.17 17.83 18.72
N MET A 88 2.08 16.83 17.83
CA MET A 88 1.29 15.63 18.06
C MET A 88 2.18 14.47 18.60
N PRO A 89 1.96 14.00 19.83
CA PRO A 89 2.68 12.86 20.39
C PRO A 89 2.46 11.59 19.57
N GLN A 90 3.52 10.77 19.43
CA GLN A 90 3.49 9.53 18.65
C GLN A 90 2.31 8.59 18.96
N PRO A 91 1.90 8.36 20.23
CA PRO A 91 0.76 7.49 20.51
C PRO A 91 -0.57 8.03 19.92
N VAL A 92 -0.75 9.35 19.91
CA VAL A 92 -1.94 9.98 19.35
C VAL A 92 -1.94 9.83 17.83
N ARG A 93 -0.80 10.06 17.18
CA ARG A 93 -0.66 9.86 15.73
C ARG A 93 -0.99 8.43 15.34
N LYS A 94 -0.41 7.43 16.04
CA LYS A 94 -0.74 6.01 15.82
C LYS A 94 -2.24 5.73 15.99
N GLY A 95 -2.86 6.28 17.03
CA GLY A 95 -4.29 6.13 17.25
C GLY A 95 -5.14 6.68 16.11
N LEU A 96 -4.78 7.83 15.55
CA LEU A 96 -5.46 8.42 14.40
C LEU A 96 -5.32 7.56 13.14
N VAL A 97 -4.11 7.04 12.87
CA VAL A 97 -3.87 6.13 11.74
C VAL A 97 -4.66 4.83 11.91
N ASN A 98 -4.64 4.23 13.10
CA ASN A 98 -5.40 3.02 13.40
C ASN A 98 -6.91 3.24 13.22
N PHE A 99 -7.44 4.36 13.72
CA PHE A 99 -8.83 4.74 13.54
C PHE A 99 -9.20 4.88 12.05
N SER A 100 -8.37 5.59 11.27
CA SER A 100 -8.57 5.72 9.82
C SER A 100 -8.53 4.36 9.12
N ASN A 101 -7.58 3.50 9.47
CA ASN A 101 -7.49 2.15 8.94
C ASN A 101 -8.71 1.30 9.28
N ASN A 102 -9.22 1.40 10.52
CA ASN A 102 -10.41 0.67 10.94
C ASN A 102 -11.66 1.11 10.15
N LEU A 103 -11.76 2.38 9.80
CA LEU A 103 -12.85 2.89 8.97
C LEU A 103 -12.76 2.39 7.51
N ALA A 104 -11.58 2.01 7.04
CA ALA A 104 -11.40 1.44 5.70
C ALA A 104 -11.72 -0.07 5.65
N GLU A 105 -11.76 -0.79 6.78
CA GLU A 105 -11.97 -2.24 6.78
C GLU A 105 -13.30 -2.69 6.15
N PRO A 106 -14.45 -1.97 6.28
CA PRO A 106 -15.66 -2.33 5.55
C PRO A 106 -15.51 -2.28 4.02
N ALA A 107 -14.73 -1.32 3.50
CA ALA A 107 -14.43 -1.26 2.06
C ALA A 107 -13.48 -2.39 1.65
N ASN A 108 -12.43 -2.66 2.44
CA ASN A 108 -11.54 -3.79 2.23
C ASN A 108 -12.32 -5.11 2.21
N PHE A 109 -13.25 -5.31 3.17
CA PHE A 109 -14.14 -6.48 3.21
C PHE A 109 -14.90 -6.67 1.90
N LEU A 110 -15.53 -5.61 1.39
CA LEU A 110 -16.30 -5.67 0.15
C LEU A 110 -15.40 -5.91 -1.06
N ASN A 111 -14.25 -5.25 -1.13
CA ASN A 111 -13.32 -5.42 -2.24
C ASN A 111 -12.74 -6.84 -2.29
N ASN A 112 -12.34 -7.42 -1.17
CA ASN A 112 -11.94 -8.82 -1.06
C ASN A 112 -13.07 -9.77 -1.53
N LEU A 113 -14.29 -9.52 -1.07
CA LEU A 113 -15.45 -10.34 -1.45
C LEU A 113 -15.72 -10.29 -2.96
N LEU A 114 -15.59 -9.10 -3.57
CA LEU A 114 -15.79 -8.90 -5.02
C LEU A 114 -14.66 -9.53 -5.86
N GLN A 115 -13.48 -9.72 -5.27
CA GLN A 115 -12.35 -10.44 -5.87
C GLN A 115 -12.45 -11.96 -5.70
N GLY A 116 -13.36 -12.44 -4.83
CA GLY A 116 -13.49 -13.86 -4.47
C GLY A 116 -12.53 -14.31 -3.37
N GLU A 117 -11.83 -13.37 -2.73
CA GLU A 117 -10.88 -13.60 -1.62
C GLU A 117 -11.64 -13.69 -0.29
N ILE A 118 -12.23 -14.88 -0.03
CA ILE A 118 -13.08 -15.09 1.16
C ILE A 118 -12.25 -14.95 2.46
N ASP A 119 -11.02 -15.44 2.48
CA ASP A 119 -10.16 -15.37 3.66
C ASP A 119 -9.82 -13.92 3.99
N GLY A 120 -9.42 -13.11 3.00
CA GLY A 120 -9.17 -11.68 3.16
C GLY A 120 -10.42 -10.91 3.63
N SER A 121 -11.59 -11.26 3.08
CA SER A 121 -12.87 -10.70 3.52
C SER A 121 -13.12 -10.98 5.01
N MET A 122 -12.95 -12.22 5.45
CA MET A 122 -13.17 -12.59 6.84
C MET A 122 -12.16 -11.92 7.79
N VAL A 123 -10.91 -11.78 7.36
CA VAL A 123 -9.89 -11.04 8.11
C VAL A 123 -10.31 -9.57 8.27
N SER A 124 -10.69 -8.88 7.19
CA SER A 124 -11.13 -7.48 7.25
C SER A 124 -12.36 -7.30 8.15
N LEU A 125 -13.35 -8.19 8.08
CA LEU A 125 -14.52 -8.17 8.96
C LEU A 125 -14.12 -8.36 10.43
N ALA A 126 -13.29 -9.36 10.73
CA ALA A 126 -12.83 -9.62 12.08
C ALA A 126 -12.03 -8.44 12.63
N ARG A 127 -11.13 -7.84 11.85
CA ARG A 127 -10.38 -6.64 12.22
C ARG A 127 -11.31 -5.49 12.57
N PHE A 128 -12.29 -5.20 11.70
CA PHE A 128 -13.27 -4.15 11.96
C PHE A 128 -14.01 -4.35 13.27
N LEU A 129 -14.52 -5.56 13.54
CA LEU A 129 -15.26 -5.87 14.76
C LEU A 129 -14.38 -5.79 16.01
N ILE A 130 -13.19 -6.38 15.99
CA ILE A 130 -12.27 -6.40 17.13
C ILE A 130 -11.77 -4.99 17.44
N ASN A 131 -11.28 -4.26 16.43
CA ASN A 131 -10.74 -2.93 16.62
C ASN A 131 -11.82 -1.91 16.99
N THR A 132 -13.05 -2.08 16.49
CA THR A 132 -14.16 -1.21 16.88
C THR A 132 -14.61 -1.46 18.32
N THR A 133 -14.66 -2.71 18.78
CA THR A 133 -15.15 -3.07 20.12
C THR A 133 -14.07 -2.99 21.18
N VAL A 134 -13.01 -3.81 21.02
CA VAL A 134 -11.91 -3.91 21.99
C VAL A 134 -10.89 -2.78 21.78
N GLY A 135 -10.66 -2.38 20.53
CA GLY A 135 -9.71 -1.33 20.15
C GLY A 135 -10.23 0.10 20.31
N VAL A 136 -11.36 0.29 21.02
CA VAL A 136 -11.97 1.62 21.29
C VAL A 136 -12.19 2.38 19.98
N VAL A 137 -13.16 1.89 19.19
CA VAL A 137 -13.55 2.46 17.87
C VAL A 137 -12.38 2.49 16.87
N GLY A 138 -11.41 1.59 17.04
CA GLY A 138 -10.28 1.46 16.12
C GLY A 138 -9.05 2.30 16.49
N VAL A 139 -9.05 3.02 17.63
CA VAL A 139 -7.86 3.77 18.08
C VAL A 139 -6.68 2.82 18.38
N PHE A 140 -6.99 1.64 18.91
CA PHE A 140 -5.99 0.59 19.14
C PHE A 140 -6.16 -0.54 18.15
N ASP A 141 -5.10 -0.92 17.46
CA ASP A 141 -5.09 -2.07 16.55
C ASP A 141 -4.82 -3.36 17.32
N VAL A 142 -5.87 -3.87 17.96
CA VAL A 142 -5.85 -5.12 18.73
C VAL A 142 -5.78 -6.33 17.80
N ALA A 143 -6.43 -6.26 16.63
CA ALA A 143 -6.48 -7.33 15.66
C ALA A 143 -5.09 -7.73 15.15
N SER A 144 -4.19 -6.76 14.94
CA SER A 144 -2.80 -7.06 14.55
C SER A 144 -2.04 -7.84 15.63
N SER A 145 -2.36 -7.66 16.90
CA SER A 145 -1.77 -8.46 18.00
C SER A 145 -2.29 -9.90 18.07
N MET A 146 -3.34 -10.21 17.29
CA MET A 146 -3.93 -11.54 17.13
C MET A 146 -3.54 -12.19 15.79
N ASP A 147 -2.46 -11.72 15.16
CA ASP A 147 -1.97 -12.16 13.84
C ASP A 147 -2.96 -11.96 12.67
N LEU A 148 -4.01 -11.13 12.88
CA LEU A 148 -4.88 -10.69 11.81
C LEU A 148 -4.22 -9.51 11.10
N ASN A 149 -3.40 -9.80 10.11
CA ASN A 149 -2.67 -8.78 9.37
C ASN A 149 -3.61 -7.98 8.47
N LYS A 150 -3.35 -6.67 8.37
CA LYS A 150 -4.10 -5.80 7.47
C LYS A 150 -3.68 -6.07 6.03
N GLU A 151 -4.65 -6.35 5.20
CA GLU A 151 -4.54 -6.33 3.75
C GLU A 151 -5.33 -5.14 3.23
N LYS A 152 -4.68 -4.33 2.40
CA LYS A 152 -5.32 -3.15 1.84
C LYS A 152 -5.79 -3.50 0.43
N GLU A 153 -7.08 -3.55 0.25
CA GLU A 153 -7.70 -3.86 -1.01
C GLU A 153 -8.52 -2.68 -1.53
N SER A 154 -8.35 -2.38 -2.81
CA SER A 154 -9.03 -1.28 -3.49
C SER A 154 -9.98 -1.79 -4.57
N PHE A 155 -10.99 -1.01 -4.91
CA PHE A 155 -11.86 -1.35 -6.03
C PHE A 155 -11.11 -1.33 -7.37
N GLY A 156 -9.98 -0.62 -7.46
CA GLY A 156 -9.08 -0.70 -8.61
C GLY A 156 -8.48 -2.10 -8.80
N GLU A 157 -8.19 -2.82 -7.71
CA GLU A 157 -7.73 -4.20 -7.74
C GLU A 157 -8.86 -5.16 -8.14
N VAL A 158 -10.08 -4.93 -7.65
CA VAL A 158 -11.29 -5.66 -8.11
C VAL A 158 -11.45 -5.56 -9.63
N LEU A 159 -11.34 -4.35 -10.18
CA LEU A 159 -11.41 -4.13 -11.63
C LEU A 159 -10.30 -4.89 -12.36
N GLY A 160 -9.09 -4.97 -11.77
CA GLY A 160 -7.98 -5.75 -12.30
C GLY A 160 -8.28 -7.26 -12.37
N VAL A 161 -8.82 -7.83 -11.31
CA VAL A 161 -9.28 -9.23 -11.27
C VAL A 161 -10.38 -9.50 -12.30
N TRP A 162 -11.24 -8.53 -12.54
CA TRP A 162 -12.29 -8.61 -13.57
C TRP A 162 -11.78 -8.40 -15.00
N GLY A 163 -10.46 -8.19 -15.17
CA GLY A 163 -9.81 -8.08 -16.47
C GLY A 163 -9.79 -6.67 -17.07
N VAL A 164 -10.08 -5.63 -16.27
CA VAL A 164 -9.95 -4.25 -16.72
C VAL A 164 -8.46 -3.87 -16.74
N GLU A 165 -7.98 -3.42 -17.88
CA GLU A 165 -6.59 -2.97 -18.03
C GLU A 165 -6.30 -1.73 -17.18
N THR A 166 -5.03 -1.56 -16.78
CA THR A 166 -4.57 -0.46 -15.93
C THR A 166 -4.83 0.91 -16.57
N GLY A 167 -4.71 0.97 -17.90
CA GLY A 167 -4.77 2.23 -18.65
C GLY A 167 -3.48 3.04 -18.52
N PRO A 168 -3.45 4.26 -19.10
CA PRO A 168 -2.28 5.13 -19.06
C PRO A 168 -1.95 5.61 -17.65
N TYR A 169 -0.65 5.85 -17.45
CA TYR A 169 -0.11 6.47 -16.25
C TYR A 169 -0.58 7.91 -16.09
N LEU A 170 -0.87 8.30 -14.85
CA LEU A 170 -1.27 9.66 -14.48
C LEU A 170 -0.53 10.10 -13.22
N MET A 171 -0.02 11.33 -13.26
CA MET A 171 0.51 12.02 -12.09
C MET A 171 -0.54 13.00 -11.58
N ILE A 172 -1.14 12.72 -10.43
CA ILE A 172 -2.19 13.59 -9.85
C ILE A 172 -1.58 14.53 -8.80
N PRO A 173 -1.98 15.82 -8.81
CA PRO A 173 -1.58 16.76 -7.76
C PRO A 173 -1.93 16.26 -6.37
N ALA A 174 -1.00 16.37 -5.44
CA ALA A 174 -1.11 15.98 -4.03
C ALA A 174 -1.27 14.46 -3.77
N ARG A 175 -1.55 13.66 -4.79
CA ARG A 175 -1.69 12.21 -4.66
C ARG A 175 -0.46 11.45 -5.13
N GLY A 176 0.19 11.96 -6.19
CA GLY A 176 1.35 11.32 -6.81
C GLY A 176 0.99 10.37 -7.97
N PRO A 177 1.83 9.36 -8.23
CA PRO A 177 1.70 8.44 -9.35
C PRO A 177 0.48 7.52 -9.19
N THR A 178 -0.27 7.35 -10.28
CA THR A 178 -1.46 6.50 -10.34
C THR A 178 -1.75 6.10 -11.80
N ASP A 179 -2.84 5.39 -12.03
CA ASP A 179 -3.39 5.04 -13.34
C ASP A 179 -4.91 5.24 -13.36
N ILE A 180 -5.52 5.14 -14.54
CA ILE A 180 -6.95 5.39 -14.69
C ILE A 180 -7.79 4.37 -13.91
N ARG A 181 -7.41 3.10 -13.93
CA ARG A 181 -8.13 2.04 -13.21
C ARG A 181 -8.10 2.27 -11.70
N SER A 182 -6.90 2.49 -11.15
CA SER A 182 -6.72 2.77 -9.71
C SER A 182 -7.44 4.05 -9.30
N THR A 183 -7.36 5.12 -10.10
CA THR A 183 -8.08 6.38 -9.83
C THR A 183 -9.60 6.17 -9.82
N THR A 184 -10.12 5.38 -10.78
CA THR A 184 -11.55 5.04 -10.81
C THR A 184 -11.95 4.21 -9.58
N GLY A 185 -11.12 3.25 -9.20
CA GLY A 185 -11.30 2.45 -7.99
C GLY A 185 -11.39 3.31 -6.74
N ASP A 186 -10.48 4.25 -6.58
CA ASP A 186 -10.48 5.17 -5.43
C ASP A 186 -11.74 6.05 -5.35
N VAL A 187 -12.28 6.48 -6.49
CA VAL A 187 -13.56 7.22 -6.51
C VAL A 187 -14.69 6.32 -5.98
N VAL A 188 -14.72 5.06 -6.40
CA VAL A 188 -15.73 4.10 -5.93
C VAL A 188 -15.54 3.81 -4.43
N ASP A 189 -14.31 3.56 -3.98
CA ASP A 189 -13.99 3.31 -2.57
C ASP A 189 -14.41 4.49 -1.67
N ASN A 190 -14.19 5.73 -2.14
CA ASN A 190 -14.64 6.93 -1.43
C ASN A 190 -16.17 7.10 -1.41
N MET A 191 -16.90 6.45 -2.32
CA MET A 191 -18.36 6.43 -2.31
C MET A 191 -18.93 5.32 -1.42
N MET A 192 -18.11 4.32 -1.03
CA MET A 192 -18.54 3.24 -0.15
C MET A 192 -18.70 3.71 1.30
N PHE A 193 -19.54 2.98 2.06
CA PHE A 193 -19.65 3.18 3.50
C PHE A 193 -18.33 2.79 4.19
N PRO A 194 -17.83 3.54 5.21
CA PRO A 194 -18.42 4.75 5.80
C PRO A 194 -17.94 6.07 5.17
N MET A 195 -17.09 6.04 4.15
CA MET A 195 -16.43 7.22 3.59
C MET A 195 -17.41 8.24 3.00
N ASN A 196 -18.49 7.77 2.39
CA ASN A 196 -19.54 8.65 1.87
C ASN A 196 -20.28 9.46 2.96
N ILE A 197 -20.26 9.00 4.22
CA ILE A 197 -20.90 9.68 5.36
C ILE A 197 -19.93 10.64 6.05
N LEU A 198 -18.64 10.31 6.03
CA LEU A 198 -17.58 11.07 6.69
C LEU A 198 -17.12 12.24 5.86
N ASN A 199 -17.89 12.87 5.10
CA ASN A 199 -17.63 14.12 4.37
C ASN A 199 -16.18 14.31 3.85
N SER A 200 -15.99 14.97 2.74
CA SER A 200 -14.70 15.24 2.07
C SER A 200 -13.58 15.76 3.00
N ASN A 201 -13.94 16.45 4.09
CA ASN A 201 -12.99 16.96 5.07
C ASN A 201 -12.26 15.86 5.86
N PHE A 202 -12.94 14.74 6.17
CA PHE A 202 -12.31 13.61 6.86
C PHE A 202 -11.43 12.82 5.90
N THR A 203 -11.84 12.67 4.66
CA THR A 203 -11.03 12.00 3.61
C THR A 203 -9.72 12.76 3.36
N LEU A 204 -9.79 14.10 3.27
CA LEU A 204 -8.60 14.94 3.21
C LEU A 204 -7.72 14.79 4.46
N PHE A 205 -8.32 14.82 5.64
CA PHE A 205 -7.58 14.63 6.89
C PHE A 205 -6.89 13.26 6.95
N SER A 206 -7.58 12.17 6.61
CA SER A 206 -6.99 10.82 6.62
C SER A 206 -5.89 10.66 5.56
N ALA A 207 -6.05 11.26 4.39
CA ALA A 207 -5.03 11.26 3.35
C ALA A 207 -3.78 12.04 3.78
N VAL A 208 -3.96 13.21 4.40
CA VAL A 208 -2.85 13.99 4.96
C VAL A 208 -2.15 13.23 6.08
N VAL A 209 -2.89 12.67 7.04
CA VAL A 209 -2.30 11.88 8.13
C VAL A 209 -1.56 10.67 7.57
N GLY A 210 -2.13 9.95 6.62
CA GLY A 210 -1.48 8.81 5.97
C GLY A 210 -0.19 9.19 5.24
N ALA A 211 -0.20 10.31 4.51
CA ALA A 211 1.00 10.82 3.83
C ALA A 211 2.09 11.33 4.79
N LEU A 212 1.71 11.74 6.01
CA LEU A 212 2.65 12.22 7.03
C LEU A 212 3.30 11.09 7.83
N GLU A 213 2.72 9.90 7.84
CA GLU A 213 3.17 8.74 8.63
C GLU A 213 3.87 7.66 7.77
N GLY A 214 3.73 7.70 6.42
CA GLY A 214 4.41 6.81 5.47
C GLY A 214 5.76 7.32 5.08
#